data_aff2e87afaa4eb0545f6096ae4a5a6ac
#
_entry.id   aff2e87afaa4eb0545f6096ae4a5a6ac
#
_cell.length_a   1.000
_cell.length_b   1.000
_cell.length_c   1.000
_cell.angle_alpha   90.00
_cell.angle_beta   90.00
_cell.angle_gamma   90.00
#
_symmetry.space_group_name_H-M   'P 1'
#
loop_
_entity.id
_entity.type
_entity.pdbx_description
1 polymer ?
#
loop_
_entity_poly.entity_id
_entity_poly.type
_entity_poly.pdbx_seq_one_letter_code
_entity_poly.pdbx_strand_id
1 'polypeptide(L)'
;AKVSDAKELSTAIKNAIVLDKKILLEEAINNPKELNISVMGDYEKQEVSAIEEINVDDEFYTFKEKYVDGLNKVRPLKKGSKIISKELQMAVEETALKAFQIINASGIIRVDFLFDSKANKLYVNEINTCPGSLAQYLWLESNVRGPELLDDYIKIAIKNRDKRREKKEAFAGNLLENYDNLRGKKNKKSE
;
A
#
# COMPACT_ATOMS: atom_id res chain seq x y z
N ALA A 1 -5.54 -11.43 -16.63
CA ALA A 1 -5.33 -11.61 -18.06
C ALA A 1 -5.46 -10.26 -18.78
N LYS A 2 -4.60 -9.98 -19.74
CA LYS A 2 -4.77 -8.85 -20.66
C LYS A 2 -5.68 -9.32 -21.80
N VAL A 3 -6.69 -8.54 -22.16
CA VAL A 3 -7.69 -8.88 -23.17
C VAL A 3 -7.87 -7.71 -24.13
N SER A 4 -8.18 -8.00 -25.38
CA SER A 4 -8.26 -7.01 -26.45
C SER A 4 -9.66 -6.94 -27.10
N ASP A 5 -10.50 -7.94 -26.86
CA ASP A 5 -11.87 -7.99 -27.39
C ASP A 5 -12.87 -8.61 -26.41
N ALA A 6 -14.15 -8.51 -26.74
CA ALA A 6 -15.25 -9.00 -25.89
C ALA A 6 -15.25 -10.52 -25.70
N LYS A 7 -14.71 -11.29 -26.66
CA LYS A 7 -14.66 -12.76 -26.59
C LYS A 7 -13.57 -13.19 -25.60
N GLU A 8 -12.40 -12.57 -25.71
CA GLU A 8 -11.29 -12.76 -24.75
C GLU A 8 -11.72 -12.35 -23.34
N LEU A 9 -12.39 -11.18 -23.20
CA LEU A 9 -12.92 -10.72 -21.94
C LEU A 9 -13.89 -11.73 -21.32
N SER A 10 -14.85 -12.24 -22.09
CA SER A 10 -15.80 -13.25 -21.62
C SER A 10 -15.10 -14.51 -21.10
N THR A 11 -14.05 -14.95 -21.80
CA THR A 11 -13.25 -16.12 -21.40
C THR A 11 -12.45 -15.82 -20.12
N ALA A 12 -11.83 -14.66 -20.03
CA ALA A 12 -11.06 -14.26 -18.86
C ALA A 12 -11.95 -14.16 -17.60
N ILE A 13 -13.17 -13.60 -17.74
CA ILE A 13 -14.14 -13.52 -16.65
C ILE A 13 -14.54 -14.91 -16.16
N LYS A 14 -14.85 -15.85 -17.08
CA LYS A 14 -15.21 -17.23 -16.73
C LYS A 14 -14.10 -17.94 -15.94
N ASN A 15 -12.85 -17.68 -16.30
CA ASN A 15 -11.71 -18.26 -15.59
C ASN A 15 -11.48 -17.60 -14.23
N ALA A 16 -11.68 -16.29 -14.13
CA ALA A 16 -11.47 -15.56 -12.88
C ALA A 16 -12.55 -15.85 -11.83
N ILE A 17 -13.82 -16.00 -12.23
CA ILE A 17 -14.95 -16.21 -11.30
C ILE A 17 -14.86 -17.56 -10.55
N VAL A 18 -14.09 -18.50 -11.08
CA VAL A 18 -13.82 -19.78 -10.41
C VAL A 18 -12.91 -19.60 -9.20
N LEU A 19 -12.07 -18.54 -9.22
CA LEU A 19 -11.08 -18.26 -8.18
C LEU A 19 -11.63 -17.35 -7.09
N ASP A 20 -12.43 -16.33 -7.46
CA ASP A 20 -13.02 -15.38 -6.52
C ASP A 20 -14.38 -14.88 -7.02
N LYS A 21 -15.25 -14.50 -6.07
CA LYS A 21 -16.57 -13.89 -6.36
C LYS A 21 -16.45 -12.47 -6.87
N LYS A 22 -15.35 -11.77 -6.56
CA LYS A 22 -15.08 -10.40 -6.93
C LYS A 22 -13.98 -10.37 -7.99
N ILE A 23 -14.30 -9.79 -9.14
CA ILE A 23 -13.36 -9.64 -10.26
C ILE A 23 -13.09 -8.16 -10.46
N LEU A 24 -11.83 -7.81 -10.62
CA LEU A 24 -11.39 -6.47 -10.98
C LEU A 24 -11.20 -6.43 -12.51
N LEU A 25 -11.80 -5.42 -13.14
CA LEU A 25 -11.63 -5.10 -14.56
C LEU A 25 -11.07 -3.68 -14.65
N GLU A 26 -9.91 -3.56 -15.26
CA GLU A 26 -9.18 -2.31 -15.35
C GLU A 26 -8.77 -2.00 -16.79
N GLU A 27 -8.59 -0.72 -17.09
CA GLU A 27 -7.98 -0.30 -18.36
C GLU A 27 -6.51 -0.71 -18.40
N ALA A 28 -6.09 -1.37 -19.49
CA ALA A 28 -4.71 -1.78 -19.65
C ALA A 28 -3.84 -0.61 -20.15
N ILE A 29 -2.81 -0.28 -19.41
CA ILE A 29 -1.80 0.68 -19.82
C ILE A 29 -0.78 -0.05 -20.68
N ASN A 30 -0.54 0.46 -21.89
CA ASN A 30 0.38 -0.17 -22.82
C ASN A 30 1.83 0.26 -22.54
N ASN A 31 2.70 -0.72 -22.29
CA ASN A 31 4.12 -0.51 -22.03
C ASN A 31 4.39 0.57 -20.94
N PRO A 32 3.77 0.46 -19.75
CA PRO A 32 4.04 1.41 -18.69
C PRO A 32 5.47 1.23 -18.16
N LYS A 33 6.04 2.30 -17.61
CA LYS A 33 7.16 2.16 -16.68
C LYS A 33 6.58 1.76 -15.33
N GLU A 34 7.08 0.69 -14.74
CA GLU A 34 6.73 0.30 -13.38
C GLU A 34 7.70 0.97 -12.41
N LEU A 35 7.15 1.71 -11.44
CA LEU A 35 7.94 2.42 -10.43
C LEU A 35 7.48 2.02 -9.04
N ASN A 36 8.42 1.72 -8.16
CA ASN A 36 8.12 1.38 -6.78
C ASN A 36 8.81 2.36 -5.83
N ILE A 37 8.14 2.71 -4.75
CA ILE A 37 8.69 3.52 -3.66
C ILE A 37 8.15 3.00 -2.32
N SER A 38 8.99 3.04 -1.28
CA SER A 38 8.56 2.74 0.07
C SER A 38 8.33 4.02 0.87
N VAL A 39 7.31 3.98 1.73
CA VAL A 39 7.05 5.04 2.72
C VAL A 39 7.09 4.43 4.10
N MET A 40 7.80 5.05 5.03
CA MET A 40 7.87 4.68 6.44
C MET A 40 7.44 5.85 7.32
N GLY A 41 6.67 5.57 8.36
CA GLY A 41 6.28 6.58 9.32
C GLY A 41 4.98 6.29 10.05
N ASP A 42 4.40 7.35 10.56
CA ASP A 42 3.07 7.40 11.17
C ASP A 42 2.32 8.63 10.63
N TYR A 43 1.16 8.96 11.22
CA TYR A 43 0.38 10.12 10.75
C TYR A 43 1.08 11.47 11.00
N GLU A 44 2.09 11.54 11.91
CA GLU A 44 2.80 12.78 12.23
C GLU A 44 4.00 13.03 11.31
N LYS A 45 4.74 11.96 11.00
CA LYS A 45 5.96 12.05 10.20
C LYS A 45 6.06 10.87 9.25
N GLN A 46 6.33 11.14 7.99
CA GLN A 46 6.59 10.15 6.95
C GLN A 46 7.89 10.47 6.23
N GLU A 47 8.59 9.43 5.83
CA GLU A 47 9.78 9.49 5.01
C GLU A 47 9.62 8.55 3.81
N VAL A 48 10.22 8.91 2.69
CA VAL A 48 10.21 8.11 1.46
C VAL A 48 11.59 7.57 1.16
N SER A 49 11.63 6.37 0.61
CA SER A 49 12.84 5.72 0.10
C SER A 49 13.27 6.26 -1.24
N ALA A 50 14.34 5.66 -1.81
CA ALA A 50 14.63 5.74 -3.23
C ALA A 50 13.49 5.11 -4.05
N ILE A 51 13.37 5.54 -5.31
CA ILE A 51 12.44 4.98 -6.29
C ILE A 51 13.16 3.85 -7.03
N GLU A 52 12.44 2.77 -7.29
CA GLU A 52 12.87 1.69 -8.17
C GLU A 52 12.14 1.83 -9.51
N GLU A 53 12.85 1.71 -10.62
CA GLU A 53 12.28 1.47 -11.94
C GLU A 53 12.48 -0.01 -12.29
N ILE A 54 11.37 -0.74 -12.50
CA ILE A 54 11.41 -2.13 -12.93
C ILE A 54 11.51 -2.13 -14.44
N ASN A 55 12.63 -2.62 -14.98
CA ASN A 55 12.77 -2.83 -16.41
C ASN A 55 12.05 -4.12 -16.80
N VAL A 56 10.90 -3.99 -17.42
CA VAL A 56 10.18 -5.09 -18.05
C VAL A 56 10.75 -5.25 -19.45
N ASP A 57 11.90 -5.89 -19.59
CA ASP A 57 12.31 -6.46 -20.87
C ASP A 57 11.50 -7.76 -21.06
N ASP A 58 10.50 -7.71 -21.95
CA ASP A 58 9.60 -8.76 -22.37
C ASP A 58 8.38 -9.09 -21.50
N GLU A 59 7.25 -8.96 -22.17
CA GLU A 59 5.93 -9.58 -22.00
C GLU A 59 5.61 -10.27 -20.66
N PHE A 60 4.76 -9.59 -19.87
CA PHE A 60 4.04 -10.16 -18.73
C PHE A 60 4.92 -10.87 -17.70
N TYR A 61 5.37 -10.14 -16.71
CA TYR A 61 5.87 -10.73 -15.47
C TYR A 61 4.77 -11.62 -14.87
N THR A 62 4.91 -12.92 -15.02
CA THR A 62 4.04 -13.88 -14.33
C THR A 62 4.35 -13.85 -12.84
N PHE A 63 3.37 -14.20 -12.00
CA PHE A 63 3.55 -14.37 -10.56
C PHE A 63 4.79 -15.21 -10.21
N LYS A 64 5.12 -16.18 -11.05
CA LYS A 64 6.28 -17.05 -10.88
C LYS A 64 7.60 -16.28 -11.01
N GLU A 65 7.71 -15.35 -11.93
CA GLU A 65 8.92 -14.53 -12.13
C GLU A 65 9.09 -13.48 -11.04
N LYS A 66 7.99 -12.93 -10.51
CA LYS A 66 8.04 -11.97 -9.38
C LYS A 66 8.51 -12.61 -8.07
N TYR A 67 8.17 -13.88 -7.82
CA TYR A 67 8.35 -14.49 -6.50
C TYR A 67 9.26 -15.72 -6.46
N VAL A 68 9.56 -16.36 -7.60
CA VAL A 68 10.36 -17.60 -7.65
C VAL A 68 11.73 -17.37 -8.31
N ASP A 69 11.80 -16.66 -9.42
CA ASP A 69 13.02 -16.43 -10.18
C ASP A 69 13.61 -15.01 -9.96
N GLY A 70 12.92 -14.21 -9.15
CA GLY A 70 13.20 -12.80 -9.00
C GLY A 70 14.44 -12.54 -8.16
N LEU A 71 15.44 -11.95 -8.75
CA LEU A 71 16.34 -11.00 -8.08
C LEU A 71 17.28 -10.31 -9.10
N ASN A 72 17.25 -10.72 -10.38
CA ASN A 72 18.29 -10.32 -11.32
C ASN A 72 17.97 -9.11 -12.23
N LYS A 73 16.77 -8.49 -12.13
CA LYS A 73 16.38 -7.39 -13.03
C LYS A 73 15.94 -6.10 -12.33
N VAL A 74 16.07 -6.04 -11.02
CA VAL A 74 15.70 -4.88 -10.22
C VAL A 74 16.87 -3.88 -10.21
N ARG A 75 16.62 -2.65 -10.61
CA ARG A 75 17.59 -1.54 -10.49
C ARG A 75 17.00 -0.44 -9.63
N PRO A 76 17.24 -0.46 -8.30
CA PRO A 76 16.91 0.67 -7.46
C PRO A 76 17.66 1.91 -7.95
N LEU A 77 16.94 2.99 -8.14
CA LEU A 77 17.52 4.28 -8.47
C LEU A 77 17.92 4.97 -7.18
N LYS A 78 19.21 5.32 -7.06
CA LYS A 78 19.68 6.13 -5.93
C LYS A 78 18.78 7.37 -5.78
N LYS A 79 18.46 7.74 -4.55
CA LYS A 79 17.69 8.96 -4.27
C LYS A 79 18.36 10.16 -4.96
N GLY A 80 17.60 10.85 -5.82
CA GLY A 80 18.13 11.92 -6.67
C GLY A 80 18.76 11.45 -8.00
N SER A 81 18.55 10.19 -8.41
CA SER A 81 18.96 9.70 -9.72
C SER A 81 18.36 10.54 -10.85
N LYS A 82 19.15 10.82 -11.89
CA LYS A 82 18.70 11.55 -13.08
C LYS A 82 17.99 10.67 -14.13
N ILE A 83 17.77 9.40 -13.85
CA ILE A 83 17.18 8.44 -14.80
C ILE A 83 15.69 8.74 -15.04
N ILE A 84 14.99 9.20 -14.00
CA ILE A 84 13.63 9.75 -14.13
C ILE A 84 13.66 11.27 -14.01
N SER A 85 12.72 11.96 -14.66
CA SER A 85 12.66 13.41 -14.56
C SER A 85 12.36 13.84 -13.12
N LYS A 86 12.82 15.03 -12.76
CA LYS A 86 12.58 15.58 -11.42
C LYS A 86 11.09 15.74 -11.12
N GLU A 87 10.32 16.11 -12.15
CA GLU A 87 8.86 16.25 -12.07
C GLU A 87 8.19 14.92 -11.77
N LEU A 88 8.61 13.84 -12.46
CA LEU A 88 8.09 12.50 -12.22
C LEU A 88 8.48 12.00 -10.83
N GLN A 89 9.73 12.22 -10.40
CA GLN A 89 10.17 11.87 -9.06
C GLN A 89 9.29 12.53 -8.00
N MET A 90 9.09 13.85 -8.09
CA MET A 90 8.24 14.61 -7.17
C MET A 90 6.80 14.09 -7.17
N ALA A 91 6.23 13.79 -8.35
CA ALA A 91 4.87 13.25 -8.46
C ALA A 91 4.74 11.87 -7.78
N VAL A 92 5.73 11.00 -7.94
CA VAL A 92 5.76 9.69 -7.28
C VAL A 92 5.86 9.82 -5.76
N GLU A 93 6.81 10.63 -5.26
CA GLU A 93 7.01 10.86 -3.83
C GLU A 93 5.75 11.47 -3.18
N GLU A 94 5.18 12.52 -3.78
CA GLU A 94 3.98 13.19 -3.27
C GLU A 94 2.76 12.26 -3.26
N THR A 95 2.58 11.48 -4.34
CA THR A 95 1.45 10.55 -4.43
C THR A 95 1.60 9.39 -3.45
N ALA A 96 2.81 8.89 -3.23
CA ALA A 96 3.08 7.84 -2.24
C ALA A 96 2.79 8.32 -0.81
N LEU A 97 3.20 9.54 -0.46
CA LEU A 97 2.88 10.15 0.84
C LEU A 97 1.37 10.33 1.02
N LYS A 98 0.66 10.79 0.00
CA LYS A 98 -0.81 10.90 0.02
C LYS A 98 -1.48 9.53 0.17
N ALA A 99 -1.00 8.51 -0.54
CA ALA A 99 -1.51 7.15 -0.41
C ALA A 99 -1.34 6.63 1.02
N PHE A 100 -0.16 6.81 1.63
CA PHE A 100 0.11 6.45 3.02
C PHE A 100 -0.88 7.11 3.99
N GLN A 101 -1.15 8.40 3.82
CA GLN A 101 -2.07 9.17 4.67
C GLN A 101 -3.52 8.73 4.48
N ILE A 102 -3.98 8.54 3.24
CA ILE A 102 -5.37 8.18 2.92
C ILE A 102 -5.76 6.83 3.53
N ILE A 103 -4.85 5.84 3.49
CA ILE A 103 -5.10 4.53 4.10
C ILE A 103 -4.83 4.51 5.61
N ASN A 104 -4.45 5.66 6.18
CA ASN A 104 -4.06 5.78 7.59
C ASN A 104 -2.98 4.75 7.99
N ALA A 105 -1.96 4.61 7.14
CA ALA A 105 -0.88 3.66 7.34
C ALA A 105 -0.01 4.02 8.55
N SER A 106 0.65 3.01 9.10
CA SER A 106 1.66 3.16 10.14
C SER A 106 2.67 2.04 10.00
N GLY A 107 3.95 2.39 10.05
CA GLY A 107 5.05 1.48 9.80
C GLY A 107 5.62 1.66 8.41
N ILE A 108 5.78 0.58 7.65
CA ILE A 108 6.36 0.59 6.31
C ILE A 108 5.33 0.07 5.31
N ILE A 109 5.15 0.80 4.20
CA ILE A 109 4.41 0.34 3.02
C ILE A 109 5.29 0.46 1.78
N ARG A 110 4.92 -0.23 0.69
CA ARG A 110 5.43 0.02 -0.66
C ARG A 110 4.28 0.38 -1.56
N VAL A 111 4.44 1.45 -2.32
CA VAL A 111 3.47 1.87 -3.33
C VAL A 111 4.06 1.59 -4.70
N ASP A 112 3.34 0.83 -5.49
CA ASP A 112 3.71 0.42 -6.82
C ASP A 112 2.91 1.25 -7.83
N PHE A 113 3.59 1.82 -8.82
CA PHE A 113 3.02 2.74 -9.80
C PHE A 113 3.20 2.23 -11.22
N LEU A 114 2.26 2.61 -12.08
CA LEU A 114 2.39 2.54 -13.52
C LEU A 114 2.47 3.96 -14.10
N PHE A 115 3.51 4.24 -14.85
CA PHE A 115 3.67 5.51 -15.54
C PHE A 115 3.52 5.34 -17.04
N ASP A 116 2.46 5.94 -17.60
CA ASP A 116 2.27 6.04 -19.05
C ASP A 116 3.10 7.21 -19.59
N SER A 117 4.24 6.90 -20.20
CA SER A 117 5.14 7.91 -20.76
C SER A 117 4.54 8.65 -21.96
N LYS A 118 3.56 8.05 -22.69
CA LYS A 118 2.91 8.68 -23.83
C LYS A 118 1.86 9.70 -23.41
N ALA A 119 1.04 9.33 -22.43
CA ALA A 119 0.02 10.20 -21.86
C ALA A 119 0.58 11.14 -20.77
N ASN A 120 1.82 10.95 -20.34
CA ASN A 120 2.46 11.62 -19.19
C ASN A 120 1.59 11.49 -17.92
N LYS A 121 1.12 10.28 -17.64
CA LYS A 121 0.18 10.00 -16.55
C LYS A 121 0.75 8.97 -15.58
N LEU A 122 0.68 9.28 -14.29
CA LEU A 122 1.07 8.39 -13.19
C LEU A 122 -0.19 7.78 -12.56
N TYR A 123 -0.17 6.46 -12.37
CA TYR A 123 -1.26 5.71 -11.74
C TYR A 123 -0.72 4.95 -10.53
N VAL A 124 -1.44 4.97 -9.42
CA VAL A 124 -1.21 4.05 -8.30
C VAL A 124 -1.77 2.69 -8.73
N ASN A 125 -0.93 1.69 -8.79
CA ASN A 125 -1.30 0.33 -9.15
C ASN A 125 -1.65 -0.51 -7.92
N GLU A 126 -0.75 -0.53 -6.93
CA GLU A 126 -0.90 -1.37 -5.75
C GLU A 126 -0.29 -0.69 -4.51
N ILE A 127 -0.88 -0.94 -3.34
CA ILE A 127 -0.32 -0.53 -2.04
C ILE A 127 -0.07 -1.78 -1.22
N ASN A 128 1.21 -2.10 -1.01
CA ASN A 128 1.66 -3.24 -0.22
C ASN A 128 1.87 -2.80 1.22
N THR A 129 0.95 -3.16 2.12
CA THR A 129 1.01 -2.78 3.54
C THR A 129 1.96 -3.62 4.39
N CYS A 130 2.51 -4.69 3.80
CA CYS A 130 3.55 -5.53 4.41
C CYS A 130 4.51 -6.01 3.29
N PRO A 131 5.35 -5.12 2.77
CA PRO A 131 6.21 -5.45 1.65
C PRO A 131 7.27 -6.49 2.04
N GLY A 132 7.61 -7.36 1.09
CA GLY A 132 8.66 -8.37 1.28
C GLY A 132 9.97 -7.74 1.73
N SER A 133 10.62 -8.34 2.76
CA SER A 133 11.84 -7.81 3.38
C SER A 133 11.75 -6.33 3.79
N LEU A 134 10.54 -5.84 4.13
CA LEU A 134 10.25 -4.44 4.47
C LEU A 134 10.71 -3.44 3.39
N ALA A 135 10.79 -3.86 2.13
CA ALA A 135 11.36 -3.09 1.03
C ALA A 135 12.76 -2.51 1.35
N GLN A 136 13.56 -3.22 2.16
CA GLN A 136 14.86 -2.76 2.68
C GLN A 136 15.80 -2.28 1.57
N TYR A 137 15.77 -2.92 0.42
CA TYR A 137 16.64 -2.60 -0.70
C TYR A 137 16.43 -1.14 -1.21
N LEU A 138 15.21 -0.60 -1.14
CA LEU A 138 14.92 0.80 -1.48
C LEU A 138 15.51 1.77 -0.46
N TRP A 139 15.51 1.38 0.81
CA TRP A 139 16.06 2.18 1.90
C TRP A 139 17.59 2.19 1.89
N LEU A 140 18.23 1.07 1.51
CA LEU A 140 19.68 1.00 1.31
C LEU A 140 20.15 2.02 0.26
N GLU A 141 19.43 2.17 -0.84
CA GLU A 141 19.72 3.18 -1.87
C GLU A 141 19.43 4.62 -1.37
N SER A 142 18.70 4.78 -0.29
CA SER A 142 18.51 6.04 0.43
C SER A 142 19.56 6.29 1.52
N ASN A 143 20.62 5.45 1.60
CA ASN A 143 21.65 5.44 2.63
C ASN A 143 21.14 5.12 4.04
N VAL A 144 20.00 4.44 4.18
CA VAL A 144 19.48 3.91 5.44
C VAL A 144 19.90 2.45 5.56
N ARG A 145 20.74 2.13 6.55
CA ARG A 145 21.21 0.76 6.76
C ARG A 145 20.10 -0.11 7.36
N GLY A 146 20.17 -1.43 7.11
CA GLY A 146 19.15 -2.37 7.59
C GLY A 146 18.88 -2.30 9.09
N PRO A 147 19.89 -2.28 9.99
CA PRO A 147 19.68 -2.11 11.42
C PRO A 147 18.97 -0.80 11.78
N GLU A 148 19.33 0.33 11.15
CA GLU A 148 18.69 1.63 11.36
C GLU A 148 17.23 1.60 10.94
N LEU A 149 16.92 0.99 9.80
CA LEU A 149 15.55 0.82 9.32
C LEU A 149 14.69 0.04 10.31
N LEU A 150 15.23 -1.06 10.87
CA LEU A 150 14.54 -1.88 11.87
C LEU A 150 14.33 -1.13 13.18
N ASP A 151 15.32 -0.39 13.64
CA ASP A 151 15.22 0.43 14.86
C ASP A 151 14.12 1.48 14.71
N ASP A 152 14.06 2.17 13.59
CA ASP A 152 13.04 3.20 13.35
C ASP A 152 11.65 2.58 13.21
N TYR A 153 11.53 1.42 12.56
CA TYR A 153 10.27 0.68 12.49
C TYR A 153 9.77 0.25 13.88
N ILE A 154 10.67 -0.25 14.73
CA ILE A 154 10.36 -0.63 16.13
C ILE A 154 9.94 0.59 16.94
N LYS A 155 10.65 1.73 16.82
CA LYS A 155 10.30 2.98 17.50
C LYS A 155 8.89 3.46 17.14
N ILE A 156 8.53 3.41 15.85
CA ILE A 156 7.18 3.73 15.36
C ILE A 156 6.14 2.81 16.03
N ALA A 157 6.40 1.51 16.06
CA ALA A 157 5.49 0.54 16.66
C ALA A 157 5.28 0.77 18.16
N ILE A 158 6.35 1.05 18.91
CA ILE A 158 6.31 1.37 20.35
C ILE A 158 5.52 2.66 20.59
N LYS A 159 5.83 3.73 19.86
CA LYS A 159 5.13 5.03 19.94
C LYS A 159 3.62 4.86 19.70
N ASN A 160 3.24 4.09 18.71
CA ASN A 160 1.82 3.86 18.39
C ASN A 160 1.11 3.00 19.43
N ARG A 161 1.79 2.00 20.01
CA ARG A 161 1.27 1.23 21.14
C ARG A 161 0.99 2.14 22.35
N ASP A 162 1.93 3.00 22.68
CA ASP A 162 1.82 3.86 23.87
C ASP A 162 0.68 4.88 23.70
N LYS A 163 0.57 5.50 22.52
CA LYS A 163 -0.57 6.36 22.16
C LYS A 163 -1.94 5.65 22.23
N ARG A 164 -2.01 4.35 21.88
CA ARG A 164 -3.26 3.58 22.03
C ARG A 164 -3.62 3.38 23.49
N ARG A 165 -2.62 3.12 24.37
CA ARG A 165 -2.84 2.93 25.81
C ARG A 165 -3.32 4.21 26.51
N GLU A 166 -2.95 5.38 25.99
CA GLU A 166 -3.41 6.68 26.51
C GLU A 166 -4.88 6.96 26.15
N LYS A 167 -5.40 6.32 25.11
CA LYS A 167 -6.81 6.48 24.73
C LYS A 167 -7.69 5.66 25.66
N LYS A 168 -8.68 6.30 26.27
CA LYS A 168 -9.71 5.59 27.03
C LYS A 168 -10.59 4.78 26.07
N GLU A 169 -10.39 3.45 26.05
CA GLU A 169 -11.16 2.54 25.20
C GLU A 169 -12.55 2.23 25.75
N ALA A 170 -12.84 2.59 27.00
CA ALA A 170 -14.12 2.31 27.62
C ALA A 170 -15.01 3.55 27.72
N PHE A 171 -16.15 3.52 27.05
CA PHE A 171 -17.28 4.33 27.45
C PHE A 171 -17.77 3.78 28.81
N ALA A 172 -17.70 4.62 29.86
CA ALA A 172 -18.24 4.30 31.18
C ALA A 172 -19.80 4.35 31.16
N GLY A 173 -20.42 3.73 30.20
CA GLY A 173 -21.86 3.62 30.05
C GLY A 173 -22.23 2.17 29.83
N ASN A 174 -22.63 1.48 30.87
CA ASN A 174 -23.25 0.16 30.72
C ASN A 174 -24.67 0.37 30.18
N LEU A 175 -24.81 0.36 28.85
CA LEU A 175 -26.09 0.52 28.17
C LEU A 175 -27.12 -0.53 28.60
N LEU A 176 -26.66 -1.70 29.05
CA LEU A 176 -27.54 -2.77 29.55
C LEU A 176 -28.08 -2.47 30.95
N GLU A 177 -27.29 -1.92 31.86
CA GLU A 177 -27.79 -1.46 33.18
C GLU A 177 -28.83 -0.35 33.05
N ASN A 178 -28.63 0.59 32.13
CA ASN A 178 -29.62 1.62 31.85
C ASN A 178 -30.90 1.08 31.24
N TYR A 179 -30.82 0.03 30.43
CA TYR A 179 -32.02 -0.62 29.84
C TYR A 179 -32.85 -1.36 30.89
N ASP A 180 -32.23 -2.06 31.83
CA ASP A 180 -32.93 -2.74 32.93
C ASP A 180 -33.57 -1.76 33.92
N ASN A 181 -32.94 -0.63 34.18
CA ASN A 181 -33.50 0.45 34.99
C ASN A 181 -34.71 1.13 34.31
N LEU A 182 -34.75 1.22 32.99
CA LEU A 182 -35.86 1.73 32.22
C LEU A 182 -37.06 0.75 32.18
N ARG A 183 -36.79 -0.55 32.15
CA ARG A 183 -37.82 -1.62 32.19
C ARG A 183 -38.49 -1.72 33.57
N GLY A 184 -37.72 -1.62 34.64
CA GLY A 184 -38.20 -1.66 36.01
C GLY A 184 -39.11 -0.48 36.38
N LYS A 185 -39.00 0.69 35.71
CA LYS A 185 -39.87 1.85 35.92
C LYS A 185 -41.25 1.74 35.22
N LYS A 186 -41.38 0.92 34.18
CA LYS A 186 -42.66 0.70 33.48
C LYS A 186 -43.61 -0.21 34.26
N ASN A 187 -43.12 -1.10 35.09
CA ASN A 187 -43.94 -2.02 35.84
C ASN A 187 -44.45 -1.49 37.20
N LYS A 188 -44.06 -0.26 37.61
CA LYS A 188 -44.54 0.41 38.83
C LYS A 188 -45.65 1.47 38.60
N LYS A 189 -46.17 1.62 37.40
CA LYS A 189 -47.25 2.56 37.07
C LYS A 189 -48.59 1.91 36.69
N SER A 190 -48.74 0.63 36.96
CA SER A 190 -50.00 -0.13 36.71
C SER A 190 -50.49 -0.88 37.98
N GLU A 191 -50.43 -0.23 39.14
CA GLU A 191 -51.21 -0.59 40.34
C GLU A 191 -51.97 0.63 40.82
#